data_17fb7659f0050fb288b1d82ec9d85271
#
_entry.id   17fb7659f0050fb288b1d82ec9d85271
#
_cell.length_a   1.000
_cell.length_b   1.000
_cell.length_c   1.000
_cell.angle_alpha   90.00
_cell.angle_beta   90.00
_cell.angle_gamma   90.00
#
_symmetry.space_group_name_H-M   'P 1'
#
loop_
_entity.id
_entity.type
_entity.pdbx_description
1 polymer ?
#
loop_
_entity_poly.entity_id
_entity_poly.type
_entity_poly.pdbx_seq_one_letter_code
_entity_poly.pdbx_strand_id
1 'polypeptide(L)'
;GEEPVVMLDLCAAPGGKSTHIRSLLPDNSLLIANEVIRNRSQILAENLTKWGHPDVVVTNSDPSDFTPLEDFFDVILTDVPCSGEGMFRKDPVAISEWSPENVEICRQRQRRIIADIWPCLKPGGILIYSTCTYNTKENEENIRWIRDEFGAEVLPLDVAEEWNITGNLLQGESFPVYRFLPHKTQGEGFFLAVLRKSGMSVRNSGDKQLISLAIAPETPGLRAEKSREKGRKVQGKGKQTPGLSKEQLAILQKWIFTADKYEFIQKGGNVSAFPKCYIPELSALQSSLRIVQAGLEIAGQKGKDWIPCHALAVSGILVSDAFPCEEISYEQAIVYLRKEAVTLSDAAPRGVVLLTYKHVPLGFVKNIGNRANNLYPQEWRIRSGYLPETVVKVHS
;
A
#
# COMPACT_ATOMS: atom_id res chain seq x y z
N GLY A 1 -17.21 -5.73 9.63
CA GLY A 1 -17.09 -7.00 10.34
C GLY A 1 -16.03 -6.88 11.39
N GLU A 2 -16.18 -7.60 12.50
CA GLU A 2 -15.20 -7.60 13.60
C GLU A 2 -14.07 -8.62 13.38
N GLU A 3 -14.21 -9.50 12.37
CA GLU A 3 -13.22 -10.55 12.10
C GLU A 3 -12.04 -10.01 11.28
N PRO A 4 -10.80 -10.40 11.64
CA PRO A 4 -9.61 -10.03 10.89
C PRO A 4 -9.66 -10.57 9.46
N VAL A 5 -9.16 -9.78 8.51
CA VAL A 5 -9.13 -10.12 7.08
C VAL A 5 -7.72 -9.95 6.50
N VAL A 6 -7.43 -10.72 5.46
CA VAL A 6 -6.27 -10.52 4.58
C VAL A 6 -6.76 -9.80 3.34
N MET A 7 -6.38 -8.54 3.20
CA MET A 7 -6.84 -7.68 2.11
C MET A 7 -5.70 -7.29 1.17
N LEU A 8 -5.98 -7.30 -0.13
CA LEU A 8 -5.09 -6.79 -1.17
C LEU A 8 -5.62 -5.47 -1.75
N ASP A 9 -4.78 -4.44 -1.77
CA ASP A 9 -4.93 -3.26 -2.63
C ASP A 9 -3.94 -3.44 -3.80
N LEU A 10 -4.45 -3.83 -4.98
CA LEU A 10 -3.62 -4.32 -6.08
C LEU A 10 -2.91 -3.22 -6.85
N CYS A 11 -3.51 -2.03 -6.98
CA CYS A 11 -2.98 -0.89 -7.73
C CYS A 11 -2.87 0.33 -6.80
N ALA A 12 -2.10 0.17 -5.73
CA ALA A 12 -2.22 0.96 -4.51
C ALA A 12 -1.60 2.36 -4.55
N ALA A 13 -0.56 2.58 -5.37
CA ALA A 13 0.18 3.85 -5.33
C ALA A 13 -0.67 5.06 -5.75
N PRO A 14 -0.52 6.18 -5.06
CA PRO A 14 0.51 6.51 -4.06
C PRO A 14 0.21 6.07 -2.62
N GLY A 15 -0.93 5.41 -2.32
CA GLY A 15 -1.25 4.88 -1.00
C GLY A 15 -2.41 5.56 -0.28
N GLY A 16 -3.09 6.53 -0.89
CA GLY A 16 -4.21 7.22 -0.25
C GLY A 16 -5.38 6.29 0.10
N LYS A 17 -5.74 5.36 -0.82
CA LYS A 17 -6.75 4.34 -0.54
C LYS A 17 -6.24 3.32 0.49
N SER A 18 -4.99 2.87 0.35
CA SER A 18 -4.39 1.89 1.28
C SER A 18 -4.34 2.39 2.72
N THR A 19 -3.96 3.67 2.95
CA THR A 19 -3.93 4.26 4.30
C THR A 19 -5.34 4.37 4.88
N HIS A 20 -6.30 4.83 4.07
CA HIS A 20 -7.70 4.91 4.48
C HIS A 20 -8.28 3.52 4.82
N ILE A 21 -8.05 2.53 3.94
CA ILE A 21 -8.47 1.14 4.16
C ILE A 21 -7.88 0.62 5.49
N ARG A 22 -6.58 0.82 5.73
CA ARG A 22 -5.96 0.34 6.97
C ARG A 22 -6.64 0.90 8.22
N SER A 23 -7.14 2.14 8.18
CA SER A 23 -7.89 2.74 9.29
C SER A 23 -9.27 2.12 9.51
N LEU A 24 -9.85 1.50 8.49
CA LEU A 24 -11.18 0.88 8.53
C LEU A 24 -11.12 -0.62 8.81
N LEU A 25 -9.98 -1.25 8.54
CA LEU A 25 -9.81 -2.69 8.78
C LEU A 25 -9.78 -2.98 10.28
N PRO A 26 -10.43 -4.08 10.71
CA PRO A 26 -10.33 -4.57 12.07
C PRO A 26 -8.88 -4.74 12.54
N ASP A 27 -8.68 -4.67 13.86
CA ASP A 27 -7.39 -5.01 14.46
C ASP A 27 -6.96 -6.43 14.06
N ASN A 28 -5.66 -6.63 13.94
CA ASN A 28 -5.05 -7.86 13.47
C ASN A 28 -5.41 -8.27 12.02
N SER A 29 -5.98 -7.39 11.19
CA SER A 29 -6.08 -7.62 9.75
C SER A 29 -4.76 -7.33 9.06
N LEU A 30 -4.45 -8.04 7.97
CA LEU A 30 -3.25 -7.80 7.17
C LEU A 30 -3.62 -7.09 5.86
N LEU A 31 -2.98 -5.96 5.58
CA LEU A 31 -3.08 -5.26 4.30
C LEU A 31 -1.86 -5.53 3.44
N ILE A 32 -2.08 -6.07 2.25
CA ILE A 32 -1.06 -6.15 1.19
C ILE A 32 -1.35 -5.01 0.19
N ALA A 33 -0.37 -4.13 -0.02
CA ALA A 33 -0.47 -3.02 -0.96
C ALA A 33 0.54 -3.22 -2.08
N ASN A 34 0.06 -3.38 -3.31
CA ASN A 34 0.90 -3.66 -4.48
C ASN A 34 0.95 -2.49 -5.46
N GLU A 35 2.09 -2.33 -6.11
CA GLU A 35 2.26 -1.41 -7.24
C GLU A 35 3.29 -1.99 -8.22
N VAL A 36 2.90 -2.12 -9.49
CA VAL A 36 3.75 -2.70 -10.53
C VAL A 36 4.93 -1.79 -10.91
N ILE A 37 4.75 -0.48 -10.84
CA ILE A 37 5.78 0.49 -11.19
C ILE A 37 6.71 0.73 -10.00
N ARG A 38 7.98 0.35 -10.15
CA ARG A 38 8.99 0.36 -9.08
C ARG A 38 9.10 1.70 -8.34
N ASN A 39 9.19 2.81 -9.07
CA ASN A 39 9.33 4.12 -8.43
C ASN A 39 8.07 4.49 -7.62
N ARG A 40 6.88 4.14 -8.12
CA ARG A 40 5.62 4.35 -7.42
C ARG A 40 5.48 3.45 -6.19
N SER A 41 6.01 2.22 -6.24
CA SER A 41 6.00 1.32 -5.08
C SER A 41 6.86 1.84 -3.92
N GLN A 42 7.93 2.60 -4.20
CA GLN A 42 8.71 3.27 -3.15
C GLN A 42 7.92 4.40 -2.49
N ILE A 43 7.19 5.20 -3.27
CA ILE A 43 6.30 6.26 -2.75
C ILE A 43 5.18 5.64 -1.89
N LEU A 44 4.62 4.53 -2.34
CA LEU A 44 3.62 3.77 -1.59
C LEU A 44 4.18 3.30 -0.24
N ALA A 45 5.36 2.69 -0.22
CA ALA A 45 6.02 2.25 1.00
C ALA A 45 6.29 3.42 1.96
N GLU A 46 6.75 4.56 1.44
CA GLU A 46 6.95 5.78 2.22
C GLU A 46 5.65 6.27 2.88
N ASN A 47 4.56 6.34 2.13
CA ASN A 47 3.28 6.83 2.65
C ASN A 47 2.68 5.87 3.69
N LEU A 48 2.78 4.56 3.48
CA LEU A 48 2.34 3.56 4.45
C LEU A 48 3.23 3.55 5.71
N THR A 49 4.53 3.81 5.56
CA THR A 49 5.44 3.98 6.71
C THR A 49 5.05 5.21 7.55
N LYS A 50 4.72 6.34 6.90
CA LYS A 50 4.23 7.55 7.59
C LYS A 50 2.90 7.32 8.29
N TRP A 51 2.08 6.40 7.79
CA TRP A 51 0.83 5.99 8.44
C TRP A 51 1.07 5.18 9.71
N GLY A 52 2.21 4.49 9.81
CA GLY A 52 2.74 3.91 11.04
C GLY A 52 2.08 2.62 11.51
N HIS A 53 1.43 1.86 10.63
CA HIS A 53 0.79 0.60 11.00
C HIS A 53 1.69 -0.61 10.69
N PRO A 54 1.90 -1.56 11.64
CA PRO A 54 2.79 -2.71 11.44
C PRO A 54 2.18 -3.82 10.57
N ASP A 55 0.85 -3.90 10.45
CA ASP A 55 0.14 -5.00 9.79
C ASP A 55 -0.01 -4.71 8.28
N VAL A 56 1.11 -4.36 7.64
CA VAL A 56 1.17 -3.97 6.23
C VAL A 56 2.34 -4.64 5.53
N VAL A 57 2.10 -5.12 4.30
CA VAL A 57 3.13 -5.58 3.38
C VAL A 57 3.04 -4.77 2.09
N VAL A 58 4.15 -4.21 1.62
CA VAL A 58 4.23 -3.54 0.33
C VAL A 58 4.94 -4.42 -0.67
N THR A 59 4.34 -4.61 -1.85
CA THR A 59 4.90 -5.42 -2.94
C THR A 59 5.09 -4.62 -4.21
N ASN A 60 6.01 -5.10 -5.08
CA ASN A 60 6.23 -4.53 -6.40
C ASN A 60 6.20 -5.67 -7.44
N SER A 61 5.01 -6.12 -7.80
CA SER A 61 4.80 -7.32 -8.62
C SER A 61 3.72 -7.08 -9.68
N ASP A 62 3.82 -7.79 -10.81
CA ASP A 62 2.73 -7.83 -11.80
C ASP A 62 1.55 -8.65 -11.23
N PRO A 63 0.30 -8.36 -11.59
CA PRO A 63 -0.86 -9.15 -11.16
C PRO A 63 -0.71 -10.66 -11.41
N SER A 64 -0.04 -11.07 -12.49
CA SER A 64 0.21 -12.48 -12.80
C SER A 64 1.13 -13.19 -11.79
N ASP A 65 1.98 -12.45 -11.06
CA ASP A 65 2.85 -13.02 -10.03
C ASP A 65 2.05 -13.51 -8.81
N PHE A 66 0.79 -13.04 -8.65
CA PHE A 66 -0.10 -13.45 -7.58
C PHE A 66 -0.79 -14.80 -7.82
N THR A 67 -0.81 -15.31 -9.05
CA THR A 67 -1.55 -16.55 -9.40
C THR A 67 -1.23 -17.78 -8.53
N PRO A 68 -0.03 -17.94 -7.93
CA PRO A 68 0.21 -19.05 -7.00
C PRO A 68 -0.51 -18.92 -5.65
N LEU A 69 -1.07 -17.75 -5.33
CA LEU A 69 -1.77 -17.46 -4.07
C LEU A 69 -3.28 -17.74 -4.22
N GLU A 70 -3.66 -18.96 -4.61
CA GLU A 70 -5.07 -19.35 -4.78
C GLU A 70 -5.82 -19.25 -3.44
N ASP A 71 -7.05 -18.69 -3.47
CA ASP A 71 -7.96 -18.54 -2.31
C ASP A 71 -7.28 -17.91 -1.08
N PHE A 72 -6.44 -16.90 -1.31
CA PHE A 72 -5.61 -16.28 -0.29
C PHE A 72 -6.25 -15.04 0.35
N PHE A 73 -6.91 -14.20 -0.43
CA PHE A 73 -7.45 -12.92 0.02
C PHE A 73 -8.94 -12.99 0.34
N ASP A 74 -9.33 -12.38 1.45
CA ASP A 74 -10.73 -12.18 1.82
C ASP A 74 -11.36 -11.02 1.03
N VAL A 75 -10.57 -9.96 0.78
CA VAL A 75 -10.97 -8.78 0.03
C VAL A 75 -9.86 -8.36 -0.93
N ILE A 76 -10.22 -8.04 -2.16
CA ILE A 76 -9.32 -7.44 -3.14
C ILE A 76 -9.91 -6.12 -3.63
N LEU A 77 -9.15 -5.03 -3.50
CA LEU A 77 -9.42 -3.75 -4.15
C LEU A 77 -8.59 -3.65 -5.43
N THR A 78 -9.25 -3.31 -6.53
CA THR A 78 -8.61 -3.04 -7.81
C THR A 78 -9.00 -1.65 -8.31
N ASP A 79 -8.21 -0.62 -7.94
CA ASP A 79 -8.30 0.69 -8.59
C ASP A 79 -7.50 0.62 -9.89
N VAL A 80 -8.12 0.02 -10.91
CA VAL A 80 -7.41 -0.40 -12.12
C VAL A 80 -6.96 0.78 -12.97
N PRO A 81 -5.80 0.67 -13.66
CA PRO A 81 -5.38 1.66 -14.66
C PRO A 81 -6.47 1.83 -15.72
N CYS A 82 -6.87 3.07 -15.99
CA CYS A 82 -7.96 3.41 -16.89
C CYS A 82 -7.60 4.57 -17.82
N SER A 83 -8.48 4.92 -18.77
CA SER A 83 -8.28 6.04 -19.70
C SER A 83 -8.27 7.41 -19.05
N GLY A 84 -8.69 7.53 -17.78
CA GLY A 84 -8.45 8.70 -16.95
C GLY A 84 -9.34 9.91 -17.24
N GLU A 85 -10.55 9.74 -17.76
CA GLU A 85 -11.48 10.85 -18.07
C GLU A 85 -11.77 11.73 -16.84
N GLY A 86 -11.76 11.15 -15.63
CA GLY A 86 -11.91 11.90 -14.38
C GLY A 86 -10.73 12.80 -14.03
N MET A 87 -9.62 12.68 -14.74
CA MET A 87 -8.45 13.55 -14.54
C MET A 87 -8.42 14.79 -15.41
N PHE A 88 -9.35 14.93 -16.37
CA PHE A 88 -9.36 16.02 -17.35
C PHE A 88 -9.35 17.43 -16.74
N ARG A 89 -9.95 17.59 -15.55
CA ARG A 89 -9.93 18.89 -14.84
C ARG A 89 -8.61 19.18 -14.14
N LYS A 90 -7.86 18.15 -13.76
CA LYS A 90 -6.61 18.26 -12.99
C LYS A 90 -5.38 18.29 -13.87
N ASP A 91 -5.40 17.50 -14.95
CA ASP A 91 -4.25 17.25 -15.80
C ASP A 91 -4.64 17.41 -17.27
N PRO A 92 -4.25 18.52 -17.90
CA PRO A 92 -4.50 18.72 -19.33
C PRO A 92 -3.84 17.66 -20.21
N VAL A 93 -2.78 16.99 -19.76
CA VAL A 93 -2.10 15.91 -20.50
C VAL A 93 -3.04 14.72 -20.65
N ALA A 94 -3.87 14.42 -19.65
CA ALA A 94 -4.85 13.36 -19.71
C ALA A 94 -5.84 13.51 -20.88
N ILE A 95 -6.17 14.75 -21.25
CA ILE A 95 -7.05 15.04 -22.41
C ILE A 95 -6.34 14.66 -23.72
N SER A 96 -5.05 14.98 -23.85
CA SER A 96 -4.27 14.70 -25.06
C SER A 96 -3.92 13.23 -25.23
N GLU A 97 -3.85 12.47 -24.14
CA GLU A 97 -3.58 11.02 -24.14
C GLU A 97 -4.83 10.18 -24.36
N TRP A 98 -6.01 10.77 -24.15
CA TRP A 98 -7.27 10.04 -24.31
C TRP A 98 -7.62 9.84 -25.78
N SER A 99 -8.03 8.62 -26.11
CA SER A 99 -8.62 8.26 -27.39
C SER A 99 -9.55 7.06 -27.26
N PRO A 100 -10.47 6.80 -28.21
CA PRO A 100 -11.28 5.58 -28.20
C PRO A 100 -10.43 4.30 -28.23
N GLU A 101 -9.28 4.33 -28.89
CA GLU A 101 -8.32 3.22 -28.97
C GLU A 101 -7.66 2.99 -27.60
N ASN A 102 -7.29 4.06 -26.89
CA ASN A 102 -6.73 3.96 -25.54
C ASN A 102 -7.75 3.41 -24.54
N VAL A 103 -9.03 3.78 -24.65
CA VAL A 103 -10.12 3.19 -23.86
C VAL A 103 -10.17 1.67 -24.06
N GLU A 104 -10.07 1.19 -25.32
CA GLU A 104 -10.08 -0.25 -25.59
C GLU A 104 -8.85 -0.97 -25.04
N ILE A 105 -7.66 -0.38 -25.15
CA ILE A 105 -6.42 -0.90 -24.56
C ILE A 105 -6.54 -0.99 -23.03
N CYS A 106 -7.09 0.03 -22.39
CA CYS A 106 -7.32 0.04 -20.94
C CYS A 106 -8.32 -1.04 -20.54
N ARG A 107 -9.44 -1.18 -21.27
CA ARG A 107 -10.43 -2.22 -21.03
C ARG A 107 -9.83 -3.63 -21.07
N GLN A 108 -9.02 -3.93 -22.08
CA GLN A 108 -8.36 -5.24 -22.20
C GLN A 108 -7.35 -5.48 -21.07
N ARG A 109 -6.58 -4.46 -20.70
CA ARG A 109 -5.65 -4.52 -19.56
C ARG A 109 -6.38 -4.80 -18.26
N GLN A 110 -7.50 -4.13 -18.02
CA GLN A 110 -8.33 -4.32 -16.83
C GLN A 110 -8.86 -5.76 -16.74
N ARG A 111 -9.35 -6.32 -17.86
CA ARG A 111 -9.79 -7.72 -17.91
C ARG A 111 -8.67 -8.71 -17.63
N ARG A 112 -7.47 -8.47 -18.18
CA ARG A 112 -6.29 -9.28 -17.85
C ARG A 112 -5.98 -9.23 -16.36
N ILE A 113 -5.92 -8.03 -15.77
CA ILE A 113 -5.66 -7.85 -14.33
C ILE A 113 -6.67 -8.63 -13.50
N ILE A 114 -7.95 -8.53 -13.82
CA ILE A 114 -8.99 -9.25 -13.08
C ILE A 114 -8.86 -10.77 -13.26
N ALA A 115 -8.60 -11.25 -14.47
CA ALA A 115 -8.43 -12.69 -14.74
C ALA A 115 -7.23 -13.27 -13.96
N ASP A 116 -6.12 -12.51 -13.87
CA ASP A 116 -4.93 -12.93 -13.13
C ASP A 116 -5.18 -13.00 -11.61
N ILE A 117 -5.99 -12.06 -11.05
CA ILE A 117 -6.16 -11.94 -9.60
C ILE A 117 -7.39 -12.68 -9.06
N TRP A 118 -8.37 -13.00 -9.91
CA TRP A 118 -9.61 -13.65 -9.48
C TRP A 118 -9.41 -14.99 -8.75
N PRO A 119 -8.50 -15.87 -9.18
CA PRO A 119 -8.21 -17.10 -8.45
C PRO A 119 -7.71 -16.88 -7.02
N CYS A 120 -7.05 -15.74 -6.77
CA CYS A 120 -6.49 -15.39 -5.46
C CYS A 120 -7.54 -14.97 -4.43
N LEU A 121 -8.73 -14.58 -4.89
CA LEU A 121 -9.86 -14.25 -4.02
C LEU A 121 -10.48 -15.53 -3.47
N LYS A 122 -10.72 -15.59 -2.16
CA LYS A 122 -11.39 -16.73 -1.50
C LYS A 122 -12.82 -16.91 -2.01
N PRO A 123 -13.37 -18.14 -1.99
CA PRO A 123 -14.82 -18.36 -2.14
C PRO A 123 -15.58 -17.51 -1.11
N GLY A 124 -16.60 -16.77 -1.55
CA GLY A 124 -17.33 -15.80 -0.72
C GLY A 124 -16.61 -14.46 -0.50
N GLY A 125 -15.36 -14.33 -0.95
CA GLY A 125 -14.56 -13.10 -0.85
C GLY A 125 -15.10 -11.97 -1.72
N ILE A 126 -14.65 -10.75 -1.43
CA ILE A 126 -15.15 -9.51 -2.02
C ILE A 126 -14.11 -8.90 -2.96
N LEU A 127 -14.50 -8.64 -4.21
CA LEU A 127 -13.77 -7.78 -5.14
C LEU A 127 -14.40 -6.39 -5.14
N ILE A 128 -13.59 -5.37 -4.89
CA ILE A 128 -13.95 -3.96 -5.05
C ILE A 128 -13.27 -3.48 -6.32
N TYR A 129 -14.05 -3.19 -7.35
CA TYR A 129 -13.58 -2.69 -8.64
C TYR A 129 -13.81 -1.19 -8.73
N SER A 130 -12.76 -0.41 -9.07
CA SER A 130 -12.88 1.02 -9.25
C SER A 130 -12.05 1.54 -10.41
N THR A 131 -12.49 2.67 -10.98
CA THR A 131 -11.78 3.44 -12.00
C THR A 131 -11.99 4.94 -11.77
N CYS A 132 -11.15 5.77 -12.39
CA CYS A 132 -11.37 7.21 -12.48
C CYS A 132 -11.87 7.64 -13.87
N THR A 133 -12.64 6.82 -14.57
CA THR A 133 -13.17 7.13 -15.90
C THR A 133 -14.70 7.07 -15.94
N TYR A 134 -15.31 7.60 -17.02
CA TYR A 134 -16.77 7.72 -17.14
C TYR A 134 -17.39 6.78 -18.17
N ASN A 135 -16.62 6.26 -19.12
CA ASN A 135 -17.17 5.43 -20.18
C ASN A 135 -17.68 4.07 -19.67
N THR A 136 -18.71 3.54 -20.32
CA THR A 136 -19.31 2.26 -19.94
C THR A 136 -18.43 1.07 -20.31
N LYS A 137 -17.50 1.20 -21.26
CA LYS A 137 -16.64 0.10 -21.73
C LYS A 137 -15.68 -0.38 -20.64
N GLU A 138 -15.08 0.57 -19.94
CA GLU A 138 -14.16 0.27 -18.84
C GLU A 138 -14.89 0.01 -17.51
N ASN A 139 -16.12 0.43 -17.39
CA ASN A 139 -16.94 0.36 -16.19
C ASN A 139 -17.95 -0.79 -16.27
N GLU A 140 -19.22 -0.52 -16.62
CA GLU A 140 -20.29 -1.51 -16.57
C GLU A 140 -20.07 -2.74 -17.47
N GLU A 141 -19.47 -2.56 -18.65
CA GLU A 141 -19.18 -3.71 -19.52
C GLU A 141 -18.13 -4.65 -18.91
N ASN A 142 -17.20 -4.11 -18.13
CA ASN A 142 -16.27 -4.94 -17.37
C ASN A 142 -16.95 -5.62 -16.19
N ILE A 143 -17.85 -4.93 -15.47
CA ILE A 143 -18.62 -5.56 -14.39
C ILE A 143 -19.51 -6.69 -14.94
N ARG A 144 -20.19 -6.45 -16.07
CA ARG A 144 -20.96 -7.50 -16.76
C ARG A 144 -20.08 -8.69 -17.13
N TRP A 145 -18.89 -8.42 -17.72
CA TRP A 145 -17.94 -9.49 -18.07
C TRP A 145 -17.47 -10.27 -16.84
N ILE A 146 -17.14 -9.60 -15.72
CA ILE A 146 -16.75 -10.29 -14.46
C ILE A 146 -17.90 -11.16 -13.95
N ARG A 147 -19.12 -10.64 -13.95
CA ARG A 147 -20.32 -11.39 -13.55
C ARG A 147 -20.51 -12.63 -14.41
N ASP A 148 -20.45 -12.47 -15.72
CA ASP A 148 -20.78 -13.53 -16.68
C ASP A 148 -19.66 -14.57 -16.80
N GLU A 149 -18.39 -14.15 -16.79
CA GLU A 149 -17.22 -15.03 -16.94
C GLU A 149 -16.92 -15.82 -15.67
N PHE A 150 -17.03 -15.19 -14.50
CA PHE A 150 -16.65 -15.81 -13.23
C PHE A 150 -17.85 -16.18 -12.35
N GLY A 151 -19.07 -15.93 -12.78
CA GLY A 151 -20.26 -16.18 -11.97
C GLY A 151 -20.32 -15.32 -10.70
N ALA A 152 -19.79 -14.11 -10.75
CA ALA A 152 -19.75 -13.21 -9.61
C ALA A 152 -21.11 -12.59 -9.32
N GLU A 153 -21.45 -12.41 -8.06
CA GLU A 153 -22.61 -11.66 -7.61
C GLU A 153 -22.25 -10.18 -7.47
N VAL A 154 -22.99 -9.28 -8.13
CA VAL A 154 -22.81 -7.83 -7.95
C VAL A 154 -23.64 -7.37 -6.75
N LEU A 155 -22.98 -6.80 -5.74
CA LEU A 155 -23.59 -6.47 -4.46
C LEU A 155 -24.10 -5.03 -4.42
N PRO A 156 -25.32 -4.79 -3.92
CA PRO A 156 -25.78 -3.44 -3.62
C PRO A 156 -25.08 -2.89 -2.38
N LEU A 157 -24.83 -1.58 -2.39
CA LEU A 157 -24.41 -0.81 -1.23
C LEU A 157 -25.56 0.11 -0.82
N ASP A 158 -25.73 0.29 0.47
CA ASP A 158 -26.61 1.30 1.02
C ASP A 158 -25.93 2.68 0.91
N VAL A 159 -26.49 3.53 0.05
CA VAL A 159 -25.97 4.88 -0.22
C VAL A 159 -27.08 5.90 -0.03
N ALA A 160 -26.78 6.99 0.65
CA ALA A 160 -27.75 8.05 0.89
C ALA A 160 -28.13 8.78 -0.42
N GLU A 161 -29.41 9.04 -0.61
CA GLU A 161 -29.91 9.72 -1.83
C GLU A 161 -29.31 11.12 -2.02
N GLU A 162 -29.05 11.83 -0.91
CA GLU A 162 -28.44 13.17 -0.92
C GLU A 162 -27.01 13.20 -1.47
N TRP A 163 -26.34 12.07 -1.58
CA TRP A 163 -25.01 11.98 -2.19
C TRP A 163 -25.07 12.09 -3.71
N ASN A 164 -26.25 12.03 -4.31
CA ASN A 164 -26.47 12.19 -5.76
C ASN A 164 -25.63 11.25 -6.63
N ILE A 165 -25.36 10.04 -6.14
CA ILE A 165 -24.61 9.02 -6.85
C ILE A 165 -25.43 8.49 -8.02
N THR A 166 -24.85 8.43 -9.20
CA THR A 166 -25.52 7.92 -10.40
C THR A 166 -25.31 6.39 -10.49
N GLY A 167 -26.38 5.67 -10.81
CA GLY A 167 -26.33 4.20 -11.01
C GLY A 167 -25.83 3.79 -12.39
N ASN A 168 -26.26 2.61 -12.82
CA ASN A 168 -25.89 1.96 -14.08
C ASN A 168 -26.33 2.76 -15.31
N LEU A 169 -25.42 2.97 -16.27
CA LEU A 169 -25.70 3.65 -17.55
C LEU A 169 -25.68 2.70 -18.75
N LEU A 170 -25.39 1.40 -18.55
CA LEU A 170 -25.38 0.43 -19.62
C LEU A 170 -26.80 -0.03 -19.95
N GLN A 171 -27.24 0.21 -21.18
CA GLN A 171 -28.59 -0.15 -21.62
C GLN A 171 -28.84 -1.66 -21.46
N GLY A 172 -30.00 -2.00 -20.92
CA GLY A 172 -30.44 -3.39 -20.72
C GLY A 172 -29.87 -4.08 -19.49
N GLU A 173 -29.07 -3.37 -18.69
CA GLU A 173 -28.51 -3.90 -17.44
C GLU A 173 -28.99 -3.09 -16.23
N SER A 174 -29.24 -3.76 -15.11
CA SER A 174 -29.75 -3.15 -13.88
C SER A 174 -28.93 -3.49 -12.63
N PHE A 175 -27.79 -4.18 -12.77
CA PHE A 175 -26.95 -4.48 -11.60
C PHE A 175 -26.42 -3.20 -10.96
N PRO A 176 -26.21 -3.20 -9.62
CA PRO A 176 -25.82 -2.02 -8.88
C PRO A 176 -24.38 -1.60 -9.16
N VAL A 177 -24.17 -0.33 -9.51
CA VAL A 177 -22.87 0.34 -9.62
C VAL A 177 -23.00 1.79 -9.16
N TYR A 178 -21.88 2.43 -8.85
CA TYR A 178 -21.84 3.74 -8.21
C TYR A 178 -20.91 4.67 -8.98
N ARG A 179 -21.49 5.74 -9.55
CA ARG A 179 -20.79 6.75 -10.36
C ARG A 179 -20.80 8.08 -9.64
N PHE A 180 -19.61 8.57 -9.34
CA PHE A 180 -19.40 9.90 -8.77
C PHE A 180 -19.07 10.85 -9.92
N LEU A 181 -20.06 11.60 -10.35
CA LEU A 181 -19.93 12.51 -11.50
C LEU A 181 -19.70 13.93 -10.99
N PRO A 182 -18.67 14.67 -11.47
CA PRO A 182 -18.27 15.97 -10.90
C PRO A 182 -19.35 17.06 -10.91
N HIS A 183 -20.37 16.94 -11.76
CA HIS A 183 -21.50 17.87 -11.81
C HIS A 183 -22.61 17.53 -10.80
N LYS A 184 -22.51 16.38 -10.10
CA LYS A 184 -23.49 15.93 -9.11
C LYS A 184 -22.87 15.74 -7.72
N THR A 185 -21.60 15.32 -7.65
CA THR A 185 -20.88 15.04 -6.42
C THR A 185 -19.65 15.94 -6.29
N GLN A 186 -19.24 16.26 -5.06
CA GLN A 186 -17.97 16.95 -4.85
C GLN A 186 -16.81 16.00 -5.11
N GLY A 187 -15.83 16.42 -5.89
CA GLY A 187 -14.64 15.67 -6.21
C GLY A 187 -14.41 15.48 -7.71
N GLU A 188 -13.47 14.60 -8.03
CA GLU A 188 -13.18 14.17 -9.39
C GLU A 188 -14.04 12.94 -9.75
N GLY A 189 -13.98 12.51 -11.02
CA GLY A 189 -14.73 11.35 -11.46
C GLY A 189 -14.27 10.04 -10.81
N PHE A 190 -15.21 9.21 -10.43
CA PHE A 190 -14.93 7.90 -9.85
C PHE A 190 -16.07 6.93 -10.16
N PHE A 191 -15.70 5.68 -10.36
CA PHE A 191 -16.63 4.56 -10.52
C PHE A 191 -16.30 3.47 -9.52
N LEU A 192 -17.33 2.85 -8.94
CA LEU A 192 -17.21 1.78 -7.97
C LEU A 192 -18.24 0.69 -8.25
N ALA A 193 -17.81 -0.56 -8.15
CA ALA A 193 -18.67 -1.73 -8.04
C ALA A 193 -18.10 -2.73 -7.03
N VAL A 194 -18.98 -3.44 -6.34
CA VAL A 194 -18.62 -4.46 -5.36
C VAL A 194 -19.17 -5.80 -5.82
N LEU A 195 -18.30 -6.81 -5.89
CA LEU A 195 -18.66 -8.13 -6.35
C LEU A 195 -18.26 -9.18 -5.32
N ARG A 196 -19.02 -10.26 -5.24
CA ARG A 196 -18.71 -11.43 -4.41
C ARG A 196 -18.37 -12.62 -5.28
N LYS A 197 -17.29 -13.32 -4.96
CA LYS A 197 -16.95 -14.61 -5.56
C LYS A 197 -17.90 -15.67 -5.03
N SER A 198 -18.54 -16.44 -5.93
CA SER A 198 -19.46 -17.51 -5.53
C SER A 198 -18.80 -18.52 -4.60
N GLY A 199 -19.55 -18.99 -3.59
CA GLY A 199 -19.01 -19.91 -2.57
C GLY A 199 -18.82 -21.36 -3.05
N MET A 200 -19.26 -21.71 -4.26
CA MET A 200 -18.99 -23.02 -4.86
C MET A 200 -17.73 -22.96 -5.71
N SER A 201 -16.69 -23.68 -5.29
CA SER A 201 -15.53 -23.99 -6.14
C SER A 201 -16.00 -24.78 -7.34
N VAL A 202 -16.20 -24.13 -8.49
CA VAL A 202 -16.38 -24.81 -9.77
C VAL A 202 -15.01 -25.36 -10.17
N ARG A 203 -14.67 -26.53 -9.59
CA ARG A 203 -13.56 -27.34 -10.09
C ARG A 203 -14.00 -28.02 -11.38
N ASN A 204 -14.10 -27.24 -12.45
CA ASN A 204 -14.12 -27.81 -13.79
C ASN A 204 -12.70 -28.07 -14.24
N SER A 205 -12.25 -29.28 -14.04
CA SER A 205 -10.96 -29.85 -14.46
C SER A 205 -10.84 -30.05 -15.98
N GLY A 206 -11.57 -29.31 -16.81
CA GLY A 206 -11.62 -29.48 -18.26
C GLY A 206 -11.18 -28.29 -19.12
N ASP A 207 -11.29 -27.06 -18.67
CA ASP A 207 -11.23 -25.90 -19.56
C ASP A 207 -9.97 -25.02 -19.48
N LYS A 208 -8.94 -25.42 -18.71
CA LYS A 208 -7.67 -24.65 -18.68
C LYS A 208 -6.95 -24.55 -20.04
N GLN A 209 -7.35 -25.35 -21.04
CA GLN A 209 -6.71 -25.38 -22.37
C GLN A 209 -7.34 -24.44 -23.39
N LEU A 210 -8.59 -23.99 -23.18
CA LEU A 210 -9.30 -23.14 -24.14
C LEU A 210 -9.11 -21.63 -23.93
N ILE A 211 -8.84 -21.19 -22.70
CA ILE A 211 -8.67 -19.77 -22.38
C ILE A 211 -7.31 -19.23 -22.87
N SER A 212 -6.29 -20.10 -22.99
CA SER A 212 -4.98 -19.73 -23.53
C SER A 212 -4.97 -19.47 -25.04
N LEU A 213 -5.97 -19.95 -25.77
CA LEU A 213 -6.05 -19.84 -27.23
C LEU A 213 -6.87 -18.64 -27.73
N ALA A 214 -7.67 -18.01 -26.87
CA ALA A 214 -8.52 -16.87 -27.25
C ALA A 214 -7.88 -15.48 -27.06
N ILE A 215 -6.70 -15.41 -26.46
CA ILE A 215 -5.97 -14.15 -26.24
C ILE A 215 -4.55 -14.27 -26.80
N ALA A 216 -4.43 -14.49 -28.10
CA ALA A 216 -3.19 -14.31 -28.81
C ALA A 216 -3.14 -12.85 -29.32
N PRO A 217 -2.16 -12.03 -28.90
CA PRO A 217 -2.00 -10.70 -29.47
C PRO A 217 -1.34 -10.82 -30.84
N GLU A 218 -2.02 -10.41 -31.88
CA GLU A 218 -1.36 -10.02 -33.14
C GLU A 218 -0.63 -8.70 -32.89
N THR A 219 0.66 -8.76 -32.65
CA THR A 219 1.55 -7.61 -32.63
C THR A 219 2.47 -7.64 -33.85
N PRO A 220 2.50 -6.58 -34.68
CA PRO A 220 3.54 -6.45 -35.73
C PRO A 220 4.87 -6.08 -35.08
N GLY A 221 5.80 -6.96 -35.20
CA GLY A 221 7.25 -6.85 -35.33
C GLY A 221 8.00 -5.70 -34.62
N LEU A 222 8.53 -5.98 -33.44
CA LEU A 222 9.82 -5.43 -33.04
C LEU A 222 10.76 -6.59 -32.70
N ARG A 223 11.80 -6.73 -33.49
CA ARG A 223 12.86 -7.70 -33.30
C ARG A 223 13.61 -7.44 -32.01
N ALA A 224 13.46 -8.36 -31.06
CA ALA A 224 14.32 -8.41 -29.88
C ALA A 224 15.65 -9.10 -30.29
N GLU A 225 16.76 -8.38 -30.21
CA GLU A 225 18.11 -8.93 -30.26
C GLU A 225 18.34 -9.87 -29.09
N LYS A 226 18.64 -11.13 -29.41
CA LYS A 226 19.07 -12.14 -28.44
C LYS A 226 20.50 -11.84 -28.01
N SER A 227 20.69 -11.22 -26.87
CA SER A 227 21.97 -11.26 -26.16
C SER A 227 22.12 -12.60 -25.47
N ARG A 228 23.13 -13.38 -25.97
CA ARG A 228 23.59 -14.60 -25.32
C ARG A 228 24.36 -14.24 -24.05
N GLU A 229 23.75 -14.34 -22.91
CA GLU A 229 24.50 -14.38 -21.66
C GLU A 229 24.86 -15.82 -21.26
N LYS A 230 26.17 -16.03 -21.26
CA LYS A 230 26.81 -17.26 -20.77
C LYS A 230 26.55 -17.40 -19.27
N GLY A 231 25.99 -18.53 -18.88
CA GLY A 231 25.79 -18.90 -17.49
C GLY A 231 27.10 -18.82 -16.67
N ARG A 232 27.14 -17.90 -15.74
CA ARG A 232 28.13 -17.83 -14.68
C ARG A 232 27.44 -18.28 -13.40
N LYS A 233 27.66 -19.53 -13.03
CA LYS A 233 27.33 -20.03 -11.68
C LYS A 233 28.11 -19.22 -10.67
N VAL A 234 27.46 -18.23 -10.05
CA VAL A 234 27.99 -17.58 -8.87
C VAL A 234 27.46 -18.36 -7.66
N GLN A 235 28.28 -19.30 -7.18
CA GLN A 235 28.14 -19.80 -5.81
C GLN A 235 28.61 -18.69 -4.86
N GLY A 236 27.74 -17.76 -4.56
CA GLY A 236 27.89 -16.84 -3.45
C GLY A 236 27.44 -17.57 -2.18
N LYS A 237 28.38 -18.02 -1.35
CA LYS A 237 28.13 -18.30 0.05
C LYS A 237 27.67 -16.97 0.70
N GLY A 238 26.36 -16.73 0.72
CA GLY A 238 25.79 -15.67 1.51
C GLY A 238 26.17 -15.92 2.97
N LYS A 239 26.97 -15.05 3.57
CA LYS A 239 27.13 -14.98 5.00
C LYS A 239 25.72 -14.75 5.56
N GLN A 240 25.15 -15.77 6.19
CA GLN A 240 23.94 -15.59 7.00
C GLN A 240 24.29 -14.52 8.04
N THR A 241 23.61 -13.40 8.00
CA THR A 241 23.71 -12.38 9.05
C THR A 241 23.28 -13.08 10.35
N PRO A 242 24.11 -13.07 11.43
CA PRO A 242 23.70 -13.67 12.69
C PRO A 242 22.37 -13.03 13.12
N GLY A 243 21.39 -13.82 13.50
CA GLY A 243 20.14 -13.32 14.05
C GLY A 243 20.37 -12.48 15.31
N LEU A 244 19.36 -11.71 15.72
CA LEU A 244 19.41 -10.89 16.94
C LEU A 244 19.80 -11.73 18.15
N SER A 245 20.78 -11.26 18.95
CA SER A 245 21.04 -11.88 20.24
C SER A 245 19.87 -11.68 21.20
N LYS A 246 19.78 -12.51 22.24
CA LYS A 246 18.73 -12.38 23.27
C LYS A 246 18.73 -10.99 23.93
N GLU A 247 19.91 -10.43 24.16
CA GLU A 247 20.07 -9.10 24.75
C GLU A 247 19.59 -8.00 23.79
N GLN A 248 19.93 -8.10 22.49
CA GLN A 248 19.48 -7.17 21.47
C GLN A 248 17.95 -7.22 21.32
N LEU A 249 17.38 -8.42 21.27
CA LEU A 249 15.94 -8.61 21.21
C LEU A 249 15.25 -7.98 22.43
N ALA A 250 15.77 -8.20 23.64
CA ALA A 250 15.23 -7.64 24.88
C ALA A 250 15.25 -6.10 24.91
N ILE A 251 16.23 -5.46 24.25
CA ILE A 251 16.28 -4.02 24.10
C ILE A 251 15.15 -3.54 23.17
N LEU A 252 15.03 -4.15 21.99
CA LEU A 252 14.03 -3.77 20.99
C LEU A 252 12.60 -4.02 21.47
N GLN A 253 12.37 -5.08 22.23
CA GLN A 253 11.06 -5.39 22.81
C GLN A 253 10.57 -4.31 23.79
N LYS A 254 11.47 -3.62 24.48
CA LYS A 254 11.10 -2.52 25.39
C LYS A 254 10.57 -1.29 24.65
N TRP A 255 10.83 -1.17 23.36
CA TRP A 255 10.37 -0.02 22.57
C TRP A 255 8.96 -0.19 22.05
N ILE A 256 8.43 -1.43 22.06
CA ILE A 256 7.19 -1.79 21.37
C ILE A 256 6.14 -2.27 22.36
N PHE A 257 4.98 -1.65 22.29
CA PHE A 257 3.81 -2.11 23.01
C PHE A 257 3.37 -3.50 22.51
N THR A 258 3.03 -4.43 23.42
CA THR A 258 2.67 -5.81 23.08
C THR A 258 3.70 -6.52 22.17
N ALA A 259 4.99 -6.37 22.48
CA ALA A 259 6.09 -6.92 21.68
C ALA A 259 6.02 -8.45 21.45
N ASP A 260 5.31 -9.18 22.30
CA ASP A 260 5.02 -10.62 22.17
C ASP A 260 4.17 -10.97 20.94
N LYS A 261 3.39 -10.02 20.42
CA LYS A 261 2.58 -10.18 19.20
C LYS A 261 3.41 -10.08 17.92
N TYR A 262 4.67 -9.60 17.99
CA TYR A 262 5.48 -9.33 16.82
C TYR A 262 6.67 -10.27 16.69
N GLU A 263 6.96 -10.67 15.45
CA GLU A 263 8.25 -11.25 15.06
C GLU A 263 9.20 -10.12 14.65
N PHE A 264 10.45 -10.19 15.13
CA PHE A 264 11.48 -9.20 14.85
C PHE A 264 12.36 -9.71 13.71
N ILE A 265 12.09 -9.21 12.49
CA ILE A 265 12.74 -9.64 11.26
C ILE A 265 13.94 -8.76 10.98
N GLN A 266 15.16 -9.32 11.02
CA GLN A 266 16.40 -8.60 10.68
C GLN A 266 16.71 -8.74 9.19
N LYS A 267 16.92 -7.62 8.51
CA LYS A 267 17.33 -7.57 7.10
C LYS A 267 18.29 -6.41 6.87
N GLY A 268 19.51 -6.70 6.38
CA GLY A 268 20.45 -5.64 5.96
C GLY A 268 20.85 -4.64 7.03
N GLY A 269 20.88 -5.02 8.32
CA GLY A 269 21.19 -4.12 9.42
C GLY A 269 19.98 -3.39 10.02
N ASN A 270 18.82 -3.52 9.45
CA ASN A 270 17.56 -3.00 9.99
C ASN A 270 16.74 -4.12 10.61
N VAL A 271 15.86 -3.77 11.54
CA VAL A 271 14.90 -4.68 12.17
C VAL A 271 13.49 -4.13 11.98
N SER A 272 12.60 -5.00 11.50
CA SER A 272 11.18 -4.71 11.38
C SER A 272 10.38 -5.54 12.38
N ALA A 273 9.32 -4.97 12.93
CA ALA A 273 8.29 -5.67 13.68
C ALA A 273 7.16 -6.09 12.72
N PHE A 274 6.87 -7.38 12.64
CA PHE A 274 5.81 -7.94 11.81
C PHE A 274 4.90 -8.84 12.66
N PRO A 275 3.57 -8.83 12.47
CA PRO A 275 2.65 -9.64 13.27
C PRO A 275 2.96 -11.13 13.17
N LYS A 276 3.15 -11.79 14.31
CA LYS A 276 3.46 -13.23 14.37
C LYS A 276 2.38 -14.10 13.76
N CYS A 277 1.10 -13.71 13.91
CA CYS A 277 -0.03 -14.46 13.37
C CYS A 277 -0.02 -14.55 11.84
N TYR A 278 0.73 -13.67 11.13
CA TYR A 278 0.81 -13.61 9.68
C TYR A 278 2.17 -14.03 9.09
N ILE A 279 3.00 -14.70 9.87
CA ILE A 279 4.27 -15.26 9.36
C ILE A 279 4.05 -16.30 8.24
N PRO A 280 3.04 -17.20 8.30
CA PRO A 280 2.73 -18.10 7.21
C PRO A 280 2.36 -17.35 5.92
N GLU A 281 1.52 -16.32 6.01
CA GLU A 281 1.12 -15.48 4.90
C GLU A 281 2.31 -14.73 4.30
N LEU A 282 3.16 -14.14 5.15
CA LEU A 282 4.40 -13.48 4.69
C LEU A 282 5.30 -14.45 3.93
N SER A 283 5.44 -15.68 4.42
CA SER A 283 6.24 -16.72 3.75
C SER A 283 5.65 -17.08 2.37
N ALA A 284 4.34 -17.21 2.27
CA ALA A 284 3.64 -17.45 1.00
C ALA A 284 3.86 -16.28 0.02
N LEU A 285 3.70 -15.03 0.48
CA LEU A 285 3.94 -13.83 -0.32
C LEU A 285 5.40 -13.77 -0.82
N GLN A 286 6.37 -14.07 0.04
CA GLN A 286 7.80 -14.06 -0.31
C GLN A 286 8.20 -15.11 -1.36
N SER A 287 7.42 -16.17 -1.49
CA SER A 287 7.71 -17.23 -2.46
C SER A 287 7.43 -16.85 -3.91
N SER A 288 6.50 -15.91 -4.14
CA SER A 288 6.04 -15.52 -5.47
C SER A 288 6.18 -14.02 -5.76
N LEU A 289 6.19 -13.18 -4.73
CA LEU A 289 6.13 -11.72 -4.89
C LEU A 289 7.45 -11.05 -4.48
N ARG A 290 7.70 -9.91 -5.11
CA ARG A 290 8.78 -9.02 -4.72
C ARG A 290 8.36 -8.13 -3.56
N ILE A 291 8.79 -8.47 -2.35
CA ILE A 291 8.51 -7.68 -1.15
C ILE A 291 9.40 -6.43 -1.10
N VAL A 292 8.78 -5.26 -1.05
CA VAL A 292 9.42 -3.95 -0.82
C VAL A 292 9.58 -3.71 0.67
N GLN A 293 8.50 -3.91 1.44
CA GLN A 293 8.44 -3.71 2.88
C GLN A 293 7.52 -4.75 3.51
N ALA A 294 7.87 -5.26 4.68
CA ALA A 294 7.01 -6.11 5.50
C ALA A 294 7.06 -5.63 6.95
N GLY A 295 5.92 -5.25 7.48
CA GLY A 295 5.81 -4.68 8.81
C GLY A 295 6.40 -3.28 8.94
N LEU A 296 6.68 -2.89 10.18
CA LEU A 296 7.21 -1.58 10.54
C LEU A 296 8.70 -1.66 10.86
N GLU A 297 9.54 -0.88 10.18
CA GLU A 297 10.95 -0.77 10.49
C GLU A 297 11.15 0.01 11.79
N ILE A 298 11.66 -0.66 12.82
CA ILE A 298 11.75 -0.11 14.18
C ILE A 298 13.14 0.36 14.55
N ALA A 299 14.19 -0.27 14.00
CA ALA A 299 15.56 0.02 14.35
C ALA A 299 16.52 -0.20 13.20
N GLY A 300 17.57 0.63 13.14
CA GLY A 300 18.74 0.44 12.30
C GLY A 300 20.00 0.24 13.15
N GLN A 301 20.90 -0.64 12.74
CA GLN A 301 22.16 -0.90 13.44
C GLN A 301 23.20 0.17 13.06
N LYS A 302 23.81 0.80 14.07
CA LYS A 302 24.92 1.74 13.89
C LYS A 302 26.07 1.35 14.80
N GLY A 303 27.06 0.66 14.24
CA GLY A 303 28.13 0.05 15.02
C GLY A 303 27.58 -1.07 15.91
N LYS A 304 27.71 -0.91 17.24
CA LYS A 304 27.15 -1.86 18.22
C LYS A 304 25.74 -1.48 18.71
N ASP A 305 25.30 -0.25 18.43
CA ASP A 305 24.05 0.30 18.94
C ASP A 305 22.90 0.12 17.96
N TRP A 306 21.70 -0.06 18.52
CA TRP A 306 20.43 0.05 17.80
C TRP A 306 19.93 1.49 17.90
N ILE A 307 19.64 2.10 16.76
CA ILE A 307 19.05 3.43 16.67
C ILE A 307 17.61 3.28 16.20
N PRO A 308 16.62 3.86 16.91
CA PRO A 308 15.22 3.76 16.47
C PRO A 308 15.05 4.47 15.13
N CYS A 309 14.28 3.81 14.23
CA CYS A 309 13.89 4.38 12.95
C CYS A 309 12.75 5.39 13.12
N HIS A 310 12.67 6.35 12.23
CA HIS A 310 11.60 7.36 12.24
C HIS A 310 10.20 6.71 12.20
N ALA A 311 10.05 5.61 11.46
CA ALA A 311 8.81 4.85 11.37
C ALA A 311 8.27 4.44 12.76
N LEU A 312 9.14 4.09 13.70
CA LEU A 312 8.74 3.75 15.06
C LEU A 312 8.14 4.97 15.80
N ALA A 313 8.69 6.18 15.60
CA ALA A 313 8.18 7.39 16.26
C ALA A 313 6.75 7.72 15.86
N VAL A 314 6.40 7.52 14.58
CA VAL A 314 5.06 7.84 14.03
C VAL A 314 4.08 6.67 14.12
N SER A 315 4.50 5.54 14.73
CA SER A 315 3.68 4.33 14.82
C SER A 315 2.82 4.29 16.07
N GLY A 316 1.69 3.57 15.97
CA GLY A 316 0.83 3.28 17.13
C GLY A 316 1.38 2.23 18.10
N ILE A 317 2.56 1.63 17.81
CA ILE A 317 3.15 0.57 18.64
C ILE A 317 4.32 1.03 19.52
N LEU A 318 4.73 2.29 19.44
CA LEU A 318 5.78 2.84 20.29
C LEU A 318 5.30 2.92 21.75
N VAL A 319 6.10 2.37 22.67
CA VAL A 319 5.89 2.55 24.12
C VAL A 319 6.18 4.01 24.49
N SER A 320 5.25 4.67 25.16
CA SER A 320 5.29 6.13 25.40
C SER A 320 6.50 6.60 26.22
N ASP A 321 7.02 5.75 27.10
CA ASP A 321 8.16 6.02 27.99
C ASP A 321 9.45 5.26 27.57
N ALA A 322 9.46 4.65 26.39
CA ALA A 322 10.64 3.95 25.89
C ALA A 322 11.85 4.87 25.65
N PHE A 323 11.59 6.16 25.42
CA PHE A 323 12.62 7.19 25.19
C PHE A 323 12.28 8.44 25.98
N PRO A 324 13.30 9.19 26.46
CA PRO A 324 13.10 10.55 26.96
C PRO A 324 12.39 11.39 25.91
N CYS A 325 11.41 12.19 26.32
CA CYS A 325 10.64 13.06 25.45
C CYS A 325 11.01 14.53 25.65
N GLU A 326 10.97 15.29 24.55
CA GLU A 326 11.14 16.74 24.54
C GLU A 326 10.00 17.35 23.73
N GLU A 327 9.18 18.17 24.38
CA GLU A 327 8.12 18.92 23.71
C GLU A 327 8.72 20.15 23.04
N ILE A 328 8.45 20.34 21.74
CA ILE A 328 9.06 21.41 20.95
C ILE A 328 8.00 22.37 20.40
N SER A 329 8.46 23.60 20.08
CA SER A 329 7.59 24.61 19.45
C SER A 329 7.30 24.28 17.99
N TYR A 330 6.33 25.00 17.40
CA TYR A 330 6.02 24.89 15.97
C TYR A 330 7.25 25.18 15.10
N GLU A 331 8.00 26.24 15.42
CA GLU A 331 9.20 26.64 14.69
C GLU A 331 10.27 25.52 14.75
N GLN A 332 10.49 24.95 15.94
CA GLN A 332 11.42 23.83 16.12
C GLN A 332 10.95 22.57 15.38
N ALA A 333 9.63 22.31 15.33
CA ALA A 333 9.06 21.20 14.56
C ALA A 333 9.34 21.36 13.07
N ILE A 334 9.20 22.57 12.52
CA ILE A 334 9.53 22.85 11.13
C ILE A 334 11.03 22.69 10.85
N VAL A 335 11.89 23.19 11.74
CA VAL A 335 13.35 22.98 11.67
C VAL A 335 13.68 21.49 11.65
N TYR A 336 13.03 20.70 12.51
CA TYR A 336 13.17 19.24 12.52
C TYR A 336 12.75 18.61 11.19
N LEU A 337 11.58 18.95 10.66
CA LEU A 337 11.04 18.41 9.40
C LEU A 337 11.83 18.87 8.15
N ARG A 338 12.60 19.95 8.26
CA ARG A 338 13.57 20.39 7.24
C ARG A 338 14.90 19.65 7.32
N LYS A 339 15.06 18.76 8.33
CA LYS A 339 16.31 18.04 8.57
C LYS A 339 17.44 18.94 9.05
N GLU A 340 17.11 20.07 9.65
CA GLU A 340 18.06 21.01 10.26
C GLU A 340 18.35 20.64 11.72
N ALA A 341 19.36 21.25 12.33
CA ALA A 341 19.71 21.02 13.73
C ALA A 341 18.66 21.64 14.67
N VAL A 342 18.16 20.86 15.62
CA VAL A 342 17.21 21.31 16.64
C VAL A 342 17.95 21.57 17.93
N THR A 343 17.69 22.73 18.55
CA THR A 343 18.17 23.05 19.89
C THR A 343 17.22 22.44 20.92
N LEU A 344 17.73 21.60 21.80
CA LEU A 344 17.00 21.03 22.93
C LEU A 344 17.19 21.89 24.19
N SER A 345 16.35 21.66 25.19
CA SER A 345 16.52 22.25 26.53
C SER A 345 17.79 21.72 27.18
N ASP A 346 18.37 22.52 28.12
CA ASP A 346 19.54 22.11 28.91
C ASP A 346 19.30 20.88 29.78
N ALA A 347 18.04 20.58 30.06
CA ALA A 347 17.59 19.40 30.80
C ALA A 347 17.52 18.13 29.97
N ALA A 348 17.55 18.23 28.64
CA ALA A 348 17.42 17.07 27.74
C ALA A 348 18.61 16.10 27.92
N PRO A 349 18.36 14.82 28.23
CA PRO A 349 19.43 13.85 28.47
C PRO A 349 20.21 13.54 27.19
N ARG A 350 21.48 13.13 27.36
CA ARG A 350 22.27 12.60 26.23
C ARG A 350 21.69 11.27 25.75
N GLY A 351 21.78 11.02 24.44
CA GLY A 351 21.27 9.81 23.80
C GLY A 351 20.13 10.10 22.82
N VAL A 352 19.31 9.10 22.59
CA VAL A 352 18.13 9.25 21.72
C VAL A 352 17.00 9.91 22.51
N VAL A 353 16.42 10.96 21.94
CA VAL A 353 15.30 11.72 22.51
C VAL A 353 14.17 11.74 21.48
N LEU A 354 12.96 11.45 21.92
CA LEU A 354 11.74 11.58 21.12
C LEU A 354 11.25 13.03 21.17
N LEU A 355 11.12 13.65 20.01
CA LEU A 355 10.51 14.98 19.91
C LEU A 355 9.00 14.83 19.80
N THR A 356 8.28 15.64 20.56
CA THR A 356 6.82 15.75 20.50
C THR A 356 6.40 17.19 20.17
N TYR A 357 5.31 17.31 19.43
CA TYR A 357 4.65 18.59 19.17
C TYR A 357 3.15 18.42 19.50
N LYS A 358 2.66 19.27 20.40
CA LYS A 358 1.29 19.15 20.98
C LYS A 358 1.04 17.72 21.51
N HIS A 359 2.04 17.18 22.19
CA HIS A 359 2.03 15.82 22.79
C HIS A 359 1.95 14.67 21.77
N VAL A 360 2.08 14.95 20.47
CA VAL A 360 2.12 13.94 19.39
C VAL A 360 3.56 13.66 19.03
N PRO A 361 4.02 12.40 19.00
CA PRO A 361 5.35 12.04 18.54
C PRO A 361 5.63 12.52 17.12
N LEU A 362 6.75 13.24 16.95
CA LEU A 362 7.18 13.78 15.67
C LEU A 362 8.37 13.02 15.08
N GLY A 363 9.27 12.53 15.93
CA GLY A 363 10.44 11.80 15.49
C GLY A 363 11.60 11.85 16.49
N PHE A 364 12.73 11.28 16.12
CA PHE A 364 13.89 11.16 17.01
C PHE A 364 15.01 12.11 16.65
N VAL A 365 15.75 12.52 17.68
CA VAL A 365 17.08 13.14 17.59
C VAL A 365 18.07 12.37 18.45
N LYS A 366 19.38 12.46 18.15
CA LYS A 366 20.45 11.97 19.02
C LYS A 366 21.17 13.16 19.65
N ASN A 367 20.90 13.41 20.94
CA ASN A 367 21.55 14.44 21.72
C ASN A 367 22.98 14.01 22.08
N ILE A 368 23.98 14.72 21.64
CA ILE A 368 25.40 14.47 21.96
C ILE A 368 25.96 15.50 22.98
N GLY A 369 25.10 16.35 23.52
CA GLY A 369 25.38 17.35 24.57
C GLY A 369 25.51 18.76 24.01
N ASN A 370 26.38 19.02 23.06
CA ASN A 370 26.56 20.33 22.44
C ASN A 370 25.66 20.57 21.22
N ARG A 371 25.02 19.52 20.69
CA ARG A 371 24.05 19.55 19.59
C ARG A 371 23.19 18.30 19.58
N ALA A 372 22.05 18.38 18.93
CA ALA A 372 21.21 17.24 18.64
C ALA A 372 21.27 16.89 17.13
N ASN A 373 21.65 15.65 16.82
CA ASN A 373 21.64 15.15 15.45
C ASN A 373 20.22 14.77 15.08
N ASN A 374 19.66 15.42 14.09
CA ASN A 374 18.32 15.15 13.58
C ASN A 374 18.27 13.80 12.85
N LEU A 375 17.39 12.87 13.30
CA LEU A 375 17.23 11.54 12.71
C LEU A 375 16.09 11.44 11.70
N TYR A 376 15.42 12.56 11.37
CA TYR A 376 14.38 12.59 10.33
C TYR A 376 14.93 12.09 8.99
N PRO A 377 14.18 11.32 8.19
CA PRO A 377 14.63 10.86 6.87
C PRO A 377 14.95 12.03 5.94
N GLN A 378 16.11 11.97 5.29
CA GLN A 378 16.60 13.06 4.43
C GLN A 378 15.71 13.29 3.22
N GLU A 379 15.17 12.22 2.65
CA GLU A 379 14.29 12.18 1.48
C GLU A 379 12.92 12.82 1.75
N TRP A 380 12.46 12.80 3.01
CA TRP A 380 11.15 13.30 3.43
C TRP A 380 11.18 14.77 3.87
N ARG A 381 12.35 15.38 3.88
CA ARG A 381 12.48 16.75 4.38
C ARG A 381 11.63 17.75 3.60
N ILE A 382 11.06 18.72 4.28
CA ILE A 382 10.42 19.88 3.68
C ILE A 382 11.46 20.67 2.90
N ARG A 383 11.23 20.86 1.60
CA ARG A 383 12.13 21.62 0.71
C ARG A 383 11.68 23.05 0.46
N SER A 384 10.40 23.35 0.72
CA SER A 384 9.85 24.68 0.55
C SER A 384 10.45 25.65 1.57
N GLY A 385 10.87 26.82 1.11
CA GLY A 385 11.28 27.94 1.98
C GLY A 385 10.07 28.70 2.55
N TYR A 386 8.90 28.55 1.95
CA TYR A 386 7.68 29.23 2.37
C TYR A 386 6.97 28.42 3.47
N LEU A 387 6.63 29.09 4.55
CA LEU A 387 5.79 28.58 5.62
C LEU A 387 4.62 29.54 5.79
N PRO A 388 3.40 29.04 6.06
CA PRO A 388 2.30 29.89 6.45
C PRO A 388 2.65 30.65 7.73
N GLU A 389 2.36 31.95 7.76
CA GLU A 389 2.57 32.80 8.97
C GLU A 389 1.66 32.38 10.12
N THR A 390 0.57 31.70 9.82
CA THR A 390 -0.39 31.22 10.82
C THR A 390 -0.46 29.70 10.84
N VAL A 391 -0.41 29.13 12.05
CA VAL A 391 -0.62 27.70 12.27
C VAL A 391 -2.04 27.35 11.83
N VAL A 392 -2.17 26.51 10.82
CA VAL A 392 -3.48 25.98 10.41
C VAL A 392 -4.07 25.20 11.58
N LYS A 393 -5.23 25.63 12.07
CA LYS A 393 -5.99 24.86 13.07
C LYS A 393 -6.60 23.66 12.35
N VAL A 394 -6.09 22.48 12.61
CA VAL A 394 -6.78 21.24 12.24
C VAL A 394 -7.95 21.12 13.21
N HIS A 395 -9.18 21.22 12.70
CA HIS A 395 -10.37 20.95 13.51
C HIS A 395 -10.36 19.46 13.86
N SER A 396 -10.37 19.20 15.16
CA SER A 396 -10.55 17.88 15.78
C SER A 396 -11.95 17.35 15.53
#